data_8bf8db26dafcd4bd27a9dd2e5a7f0829
#
_entry.id   8bf8db26dafcd4bd27a9dd2e5a7f0829
#
_cell.length_a   1.000
_cell.length_b   1.000
_cell.length_c   1.000
_cell.angle_alpha   90.00
_cell.angle_beta   90.00
_cell.angle_gamma   90.00
#
_symmetry.space_group_name_H-M   'P 1'
#
loop_
_entity.id
_entity.type
_entity.pdbx_description
1 polymer ?
#
loop_
_entity_poly.entity_id
_entity_poly.type
_entity_poly.pdbx_seq_one_letter_code
_entity_poly.pdbx_strand_id
1 'polypeptide(L)'
;MLRALDHTRLTLKRITLAAAAAVLAACTLETPSTTLTQAPQLDLNKPVPVALLVPKSSNGAGTVAANLENAAKLAVADLGAVKIDLRVYDTAGSADVAAQRAQRAVDEGSKIILGPLFAEAANAAAVAVGDEGVNVMSFSNNPSIAGGNVFILGKTFDNTASRLLSYAKSQGKSRAVIVHPENVEGEFGRVALQRAANEVGIEVVSVQSFTFTPQGVIDAVNPIKNATLSGNADLLLLTSTSAGALPLLAQMLPEAGINPATIQYAGLSRWDIPPQTLALAGLQNGWFAMPDVTRTQNFS
;
A
#
# COMPACT_ATOMS: atom_id res chain seq x y z
N MET A 1 60.06 23.81 -58.24
CA MET A 1 58.95 24.31 -57.45
C MET A 1 57.82 23.27 -57.18
N LEU A 2 57.87 22.10 -57.78
CA LEU A 2 56.79 21.09 -57.57
C LEU A 2 57.00 20.14 -56.33
N ARG A 3 58.17 20.04 -55.73
CA ARG A 3 58.42 19.17 -54.55
C ARG A 3 58.03 19.75 -53.21
N ALA A 4 57.82 21.05 -53.09
CA ALA A 4 57.41 21.71 -51.84
C ALA A 4 55.92 21.62 -51.57
N LEU A 5 55.06 21.40 -52.58
CA LEU A 5 53.61 21.32 -52.48
C LEU A 5 53.12 19.95 -51.98
N ASP A 6 53.88 18.89 -52.14
CA ASP A 6 53.48 17.54 -51.69
C ASP A 6 53.72 17.32 -50.17
N HIS A 7 54.75 17.95 -49.62
CA HIS A 7 54.98 17.86 -48.18
C HIS A 7 53.96 18.62 -47.32
N THR A 8 53.45 19.73 -47.85
CA THR A 8 52.40 20.50 -47.15
C THR A 8 51.03 19.80 -47.16
N ARG A 9 50.70 19.06 -48.24
CA ARG A 9 49.48 18.28 -48.33
C ARG A 9 49.48 17.03 -47.42
N LEU A 10 50.65 16.37 -47.24
CA LEU A 10 50.80 15.21 -46.35
C LEU A 10 50.74 15.64 -44.88
N THR A 11 51.31 16.79 -44.50
CA THR A 11 51.27 17.28 -43.13
C THR A 11 49.85 17.77 -42.74
N LEU A 12 49.15 18.42 -43.65
CA LEU A 12 47.76 18.85 -43.41
C LEU A 12 46.81 17.65 -43.25
N LYS A 13 46.97 16.57 -44.06
CA LYS A 13 46.16 15.34 -43.90
C LYS A 13 46.45 14.60 -42.58
N ARG A 14 47.68 14.65 -42.11
CA ARG A 14 48.06 14.04 -40.82
C ARG A 14 47.54 14.82 -39.63
N ILE A 15 47.48 16.15 -39.70
CA ILE A 15 46.92 17.02 -38.67
C ILE A 15 45.41 16.88 -38.62
N THR A 16 44.71 16.80 -39.76
CA THR A 16 43.26 16.57 -39.80
C THR A 16 42.87 15.19 -39.31
N LEU A 17 43.68 14.14 -39.56
CA LEU A 17 43.39 12.82 -39.04
C LEU A 17 43.61 12.74 -37.52
N ALA A 18 44.63 13.43 -37.00
CA ALA A 18 44.89 13.51 -35.55
C ALA A 18 43.80 14.32 -34.81
N ALA A 19 43.31 15.39 -35.41
CA ALA A 19 42.21 16.17 -34.83
C ALA A 19 40.86 15.42 -34.84
N ALA A 20 40.59 14.60 -35.89
CA ALA A 20 39.40 13.75 -35.92
C ALA A 20 39.44 12.62 -34.89
N ALA A 21 40.61 12.06 -34.61
CA ALA A 21 40.81 11.03 -33.58
C ALA A 21 40.64 11.62 -32.16
N ALA A 22 41.06 12.87 -31.92
CA ALA A 22 40.90 13.54 -30.63
C ALA A 22 39.43 13.90 -30.33
N VAL A 23 38.61 14.21 -31.34
CA VAL A 23 37.16 14.50 -31.16
C VAL A 23 36.35 13.22 -30.86
N LEU A 24 36.80 12.05 -31.38
CA LEU A 24 36.17 10.76 -31.09
C LEU A 24 36.49 10.24 -29.67
N ALA A 25 37.58 10.68 -29.06
CA ALA A 25 37.94 10.30 -27.70
C ALA A 25 37.21 11.15 -26.63
N ALA A 26 36.60 12.29 -26.98
CA ALA A 26 35.85 13.17 -26.06
C ALA A 26 34.41 12.75 -25.86
N CYS A 27 33.91 11.74 -26.59
CA CYS A 27 32.53 11.21 -26.43
C CYS A 27 32.51 9.85 -25.72
N THR A 28 33.43 9.58 -24.82
CA THR A 28 33.11 8.61 -23.77
C THR A 28 32.14 9.33 -22.84
N LEU A 29 30.83 9.22 -23.12
CA LEU A 29 29.81 9.41 -22.09
C LEU A 29 30.25 8.51 -20.93
N GLU A 30 30.74 9.13 -19.86
CA GLU A 30 30.72 8.49 -18.56
C GLU A 30 29.23 8.24 -18.29
N THR A 31 28.76 7.04 -18.64
CA THR A 31 27.53 6.55 -18.02
C THR A 31 27.77 6.69 -16.53
N PRO A 32 26.94 7.47 -15.80
CA PRO A 32 27.04 7.46 -14.36
C PRO A 32 26.94 5.97 -13.99
N SER A 33 28.04 5.44 -13.46
CA SER A 33 27.99 4.13 -12.82
C SER A 33 26.97 4.30 -11.71
N THR A 34 25.73 3.93 -11.98
CA THR A 34 24.77 3.64 -10.93
C THR A 34 25.44 2.53 -10.15
N THR A 35 26.18 2.90 -9.14
CA THR A 35 26.57 1.98 -8.09
C THR A 35 25.25 1.43 -7.59
N LEU A 36 24.86 0.25 -8.12
CA LEU A 36 23.78 -0.53 -7.54
C LEU A 36 24.23 -0.71 -6.10
N THR A 37 23.57 0.01 -5.18
CA THR A 37 23.85 -0.10 -3.76
C THR A 37 23.73 -1.57 -3.42
N GLN A 38 24.83 -2.20 -3.09
CA GLN A 38 24.89 -3.64 -2.91
C GLN A 38 24.04 -3.97 -1.69
N ALA A 39 23.05 -4.85 -1.86
CA ALA A 39 22.21 -5.28 -0.75
C ALA A 39 23.07 -5.70 0.44
N PRO A 40 22.70 -5.38 1.69
CA PRO A 40 23.47 -5.71 2.86
C PRO A 40 23.81 -7.19 2.90
N GLN A 41 25.11 -7.53 3.02
CA GLN A 41 25.52 -8.93 3.15
C GLN A 41 25.12 -9.45 4.53
N LEU A 42 24.47 -10.61 4.54
CA LEU A 42 24.03 -11.29 5.77
C LEU A 42 25.04 -12.40 6.15
N ASP A 43 25.52 -12.37 7.36
CA ASP A 43 26.25 -13.47 7.97
C ASP A 43 25.27 -14.31 8.83
N LEU A 44 24.76 -15.39 8.26
CA LEU A 44 23.78 -16.26 8.92
C LEU A 44 24.33 -17.01 10.16
N ASN A 45 25.64 -16.94 10.38
CA ASN A 45 26.25 -17.51 11.61
C ASN A 45 26.11 -16.56 12.82
N LYS A 46 25.73 -15.32 12.58
CA LYS A 46 25.49 -14.30 13.63
C LYS A 46 24.02 -13.90 13.67
N PRO A 47 23.53 -13.40 14.81
CA PRO A 47 22.20 -12.79 14.85
C PRO A 47 22.08 -11.66 13.84
N VAL A 48 21.03 -11.71 13.00
CA VAL A 48 20.76 -10.68 11.97
C VAL A 48 20.05 -9.51 12.64
N PRO A 49 20.65 -8.29 12.65
CA PRO A 49 20.00 -7.12 13.19
C PRO A 49 18.80 -6.70 12.32
N VAL A 50 17.61 -6.66 12.90
CA VAL A 50 16.36 -6.24 12.27
C VAL A 50 15.75 -5.11 13.10
N ALA A 51 15.51 -3.97 12.47
CA ALA A 51 14.85 -2.86 13.13
C ALA A 51 13.32 -3.00 13.00
N LEU A 52 12.61 -2.77 14.09
CA LEU A 52 11.16 -2.63 14.12
C LEU A 52 10.80 -1.19 14.49
N LEU A 53 10.28 -0.44 13.54
CA LEU A 53 9.86 0.94 13.70
C LEU A 53 8.35 0.99 13.92
N VAL A 54 7.92 1.38 15.13
CA VAL A 54 6.49 1.41 15.51
C VAL A 54 6.16 2.69 16.31
N PRO A 55 4.94 3.23 16.20
CA PRO A 55 4.56 4.49 16.85
C PRO A 55 4.11 4.25 18.31
N LYS A 56 5.03 3.82 19.21
CA LYS A 56 4.71 3.42 20.60
C LYS A 56 4.11 4.54 21.43
N SER A 57 4.64 5.74 21.30
CA SER A 57 4.20 6.92 22.06
C SER A 57 3.16 7.77 21.31
N SER A 58 2.67 7.32 20.15
CA SER A 58 1.63 8.02 19.39
C SER A 58 0.27 7.90 20.04
N ASN A 59 -0.43 9.03 20.15
CA ASN A 59 -1.83 9.05 20.57
C ASN A 59 -2.71 8.27 19.56
N GLY A 60 -3.42 7.25 20.02
CA GLY A 60 -4.33 6.43 19.19
C GLY A 60 -3.69 5.25 18.47
N ALA A 61 -2.35 5.17 18.33
CA ALA A 61 -1.69 4.05 17.68
C ALA A 61 -0.86 3.18 18.63
N GLY A 62 -0.72 3.53 19.90
CA GLY A 62 0.10 2.81 20.87
C GLY A 62 -0.29 1.34 21.04
N THR A 63 -1.58 1.01 21.07
CA THR A 63 -2.08 -0.36 21.14
C THR A 63 -1.69 -1.18 19.91
N VAL A 64 -1.82 -0.59 18.70
CA VAL A 64 -1.41 -1.23 17.44
C VAL A 64 0.10 -1.46 17.44
N ALA A 65 0.88 -0.47 17.90
CA ALA A 65 2.32 -0.59 18.02
C ALA A 65 2.75 -1.72 18.95
N ALA A 66 2.09 -1.86 20.12
CA ALA A 66 2.34 -2.94 21.05
C ALA A 66 2.01 -4.33 20.45
N ASN A 67 0.90 -4.44 19.72
CA ASN A 67 0.52 -5.67 19.04
C ASN A 67 1.51 -6.05 17.94
N LEU A 68 1.99 -5.09 17.15
CA LEU A 68 3.03 -5.33 16.13
C LEU A 68 4.35 -5.77 16.75
N GLU A 69 4.75 -5.16 17.87
CA GLU A 69 5.95 -5.56 18.62
C GLU A 69 5.81 -6.98 19.16
N ASN A 70 4.67 -7.33 19.76
CA ASN A 70 4.42 -8.67 20.29
C ASN A 70 4.40 -9.72 19.15
N ALA A 71 3.76 -9.42 18.01
CA ALA A 71 3.76 -10.30 16.85
C ALA A 71 5.18 -10.52 16.29
N ALA A 72 5.99 -9.48 16.21
CA ALA A 72 7.38 -9.60 15.77
C ALA A 72 8.22 -10.44 16.73
N LYS A 73 8.06 -10.24 18.05
CA LYS A 73 8.75 -11.06 19.07
C LYS A 73 8.33 -12.53 19.02
N LEU A 74 7.04 -12.80 18.82
CA LEU A 74 6.54 -14.17 18.66
C LEU A 74 7.13 -14.82 17.40
N ALA A 75 7.10 -14.12 16.27
CA ALA A 75 7.69 -14.61 15.02
C ALA A 75 9.19 -14.93 15.18
N VAL A 76 9.95 -14.09 15.88
CA VAL A 76 11.37 -14.33 16.16
C VAL A 76 11.55 -15.58 17.03
N ALA A 77 10.69 -15.79 18.02
CA ALA A 77 10.73 -16.99 18.87
C ALA A 77 10.47 -18.28 18.07
N ASP A 78 9.60 -18.22 17.06
CA ASP A 78 9.22 -19.38 16.23
C ASP A 78 10.23 -19.72 15.13
N LEU A 79 11.15 -18.80 14.78
CA LEU A 79 12.12 -19.02 13.69
C LEU A 79 13.18 -20.09 13.94
N GLY A 80 13.33 -20.55 15.17
CA GLY A 80 14.18 -21.67 15.56
C GLY A 80 15.67 -21.49 15.22
N ALA A 81 16.10 -21.95 14.05
CA ALA A 81 17.52 -21.96 13.66
C ALA A 81 18.08 -20.59 13.26
N VAL A 82 17.23 -19.67 12.77
CA VAL A 82 17.64 -18.33 12.34
C VAL A 82 17.64 -17.38 13.54
N LYS A 83 18.80 -16.83 13.87
CA LYS A 83 18.90 -15.88 14.98
C LYS A 83 18.64 -14.47 14.48
N ILE A 84 17.62 -13.82 15.00
CA ILE A 84 17.27 -12.41 14.76
C ILE A 84 17.59 -11.59 16.00
N ASP A 85 18.31 -10.48 15.81
CA ASP A 85 18.48 -9.43 16.82
C ASP A 85 17.44 -8.34 16.53
N LEU A 86 16.24 -8.48 17.10
CA LEU A 86 15.11 -7.58 16.91
C LEU A 86 15.27 -6.33 17.80
N ARG A 87 15.44 -5.17 17.18
CA ARG A 87 15.59 -3.86 17.84
C ARG A 87 14.39 -2.99 17.58
N VAL A 88 13.74 -2.51 18.63
CA VAL A 88 12.49 -1.75 18.56
C VAL A 88 12.77 -0.25 18.71
N TYR A 89 12.30 0.54 17.77
CA TYR A 89 12.45 1.99 17.73
C TYR A 89 11.07 2.65 17.72
N ASP A 90 10.88 3.62 18.61
CA ASP A 90 9.65 4.41 18.68
C ASP A 90 9.72 5.57 17.68
N THR A 91 8.76 5.60 16.75
CA THR A 91 8.60 6.68 15.76
C THR A 91 7.71 7.82 16.26
N ALA A 92 7.06 7.66 17.40
CA ALA A 92 6.06 8.59 17.93
C ALA A 92 4.94 8.96 16.93
N GLY A 93 4.82 8.24 15.81
CA GLY A 93 3.88 8.56 14.71
C GLY A 93 4.33 9.74 13.83
N SER A 94 5.55 10.22 14.00
CA SER A 94 6.12 11.38 13.28
C SER A 94 7.04 10.91 12.15
N ALA A 95 6.92 11.57 10.99
CA ALA A 95 7.79 11.33 9.84
C ALA A 95 9.26 11.66 10.15
N ASP A 96 9.51 12.81 10.79
CA ASP A 96 10.87 13.25 11.14
C ASP A 96 11.54 12.30 12.14
N VAL A 97 10.79 11.85 13.16
CA VAL A 97 11.30 10.88 14.13
C VAL A 97 11.56 9.54 13.46
N ALA A 98 10.69 9.11 12.56
CA ALA A 98 10.86 7.85 11.80
C ALA A 98 12.14 7.88 10.95
N ALA A 99 12.44 8.99 10.27
CA ALA A 99 13.68 9.19 9.50
C ALA A 99 14.92 9.05 10.40
N GLN A 100 14.92 9.76 11.54
CA GLN A 100 16.03 9.69 12.51
C GLN A 100 16.23 8.29 13.09
N ARG A 101 15.12 7.58 13.39
CA ARG A 101 15.19 6.21 13.91
C ARG A 101 15.64 5.20 12.86
N ALA A 102 15.25 5.39 11.61
CA ALA A 102 15.70 4.55 10.49
C ALA A 102 17.23 4.71 10.30
N GLN A 103 17.72 5.93 10.23
CA GLN A 103 19.16 6.19 10.11
C GLN A 103 19.92 5.57 11.28
N ARG A 104 19.47 5.83 12.51
CA ARG A 104 20.09 5.24 13.70
C ARG A 104 20.10 3.70 13.64
N ALA A 105 19.01 3.07 13.21
CA ALA A 105 18.94 1.63 13.11
C ALA A 105 19.97 1.07 12.12
N VAL A 106 20.20 1.76 11.00
CA VAL A 106 21.20 1.39 10.01
C VAL A 106 22.61 1.60 10.54
N ASP A 107 22.88 2.73 11.22
CA ASP A 107 24.16 3.02 11.88
C ASP A 107 24.50 1.95 12.93
N GLU A 108 23.50 1.42 13.63
CA GLU A 108 23.61 0.33 14.59
C GLU A 108 23.68 -1.06 13.90
N GLY A 109 23.69 -1.12 12.56
CA GLY A 109 23.92 -2.31 11.76
C GLY A 109 22.68 -3.07 11.31
N SER A 110 21.47 -2.51 11.47
CA SER A 110 20.24 -3.17 10.97
C SER A 110 20.29 -3.39 9.46
N LYS A 111 19.86 -4.59 9.03
CA LYS A 111 19.90 -5.03 7.63
C LYS A 111 18.57 -4.91 6.91
N ILE A 112 17.51 -4.77 7.66
CA ILE A 112 16.14 -4.59 7.20
C ILE A 112 15.37 -3.77 8.24
N ILE A 113 14.40 -2.99 7.78
CA ILE A 113 13.49 -2.22 8.62
C ILE A 113 12.08 -2.78 8.44
N LEU A 114 11.45 -3.23 9.53
CA LEU A 114 10.03 -3.59 9.61
C LEU A 114 9.24 -2.37 10.11
N GLY A 115 8.19 -2.00 9.43
CA GLY A 115 7.50 -0.74 9.65
C GLY A 115 8.12 0.40 8.81
N PRO A 116 7.78 1.66 9.08
CA PRO A 116 6.76 2.16 10.02
C PRO A 116 5.31 1.83 9.66
N LEU A 117 4.40 2.21 10.58
CA LEU A 117 2.95 2.00 10.40
C LEU A 117 2.32 3.02 9.43
N PHE A 118 2.68 4.28 9.55
CA PHE A 118 2.08 5.36 8.76
C PHE A 118 2.86 5.60 7.48
N ALA A 119 2.14 5.93 6.39
CA ALA A 119 2.71 6.13 5.06
C ALA A 119 3.80 7.22 5.03
N GLU A 120 3.52 8.38 5.63
CA GLU A 120 4.47 9.50 5.67
C GLU A 120 5.74 9.13 6.44
N ALA A 121 5.60 8.43 7.56
CA ALA A 121 6.71 7.94 8.36
C ALA A 121 7.55 6.89 7.60
N ALA A 122 6.88 6.01 6.83
CA ALA A 122 7.55 5.00 6.02
C ALA A 122 8.34 5.64 4.86
N ASN A 123 7.74 6.63 4.18
CA ASN A 123 8.41 7.37 3.14
C ASN A 123 9.64 8.12 3.67
N ALA A 124 9.50 8.83 4.80
CA ALA A 124 10.60 9.55 5.43
C ALA A 124 11.74 8.63 5.90
N ALA A 125 11.40 7.47 6.49
CA ALA A 125 12.37 6.45 6.86
C ALA A 125 13.13 5.91 5.63
N ALA A 126 12.41 5.62 4.55
CA ALA A 126 12.98 5.09 3.33
C ALA A 126 13.93 6.07 2.63
N VAL A 127 13.54 7.35 2.58
CA VAL A 127 14.40 8.42 2.03
C VAL A 127 15.69 8.55 2.87
N ALA A 128 15.58 8.49 4.20
CA ALA A 128 16.74 8.62 5.08
C ALA A 128 17.79 7.50 4.88
N VAL A 129 17.36 6.29 4.49
CA VAL A 129 18.26 5.13 4.33
C VAL A 129 18.37 4.66 2.87
N GLY A 130 17.96 5.50 1.91
CA GLY A 130 17.88 5.13 0.49
C GLY A 130 19.22 4.69 -0.10
N ASP A 131 20.30 5.35 0.30
CA ASP A 131 21.66 5.08 -0.19
C ASP A 131 22.37 3.92 0.54
N GLU A 132 21.74 3.40 1.61
CA GLU A 132 22.34 2.34 2.44
C GLU A 132 21.98 0.92 1.96
N GLY A 133 21.17 0.79 0.93
CA GLY A 133 20.71 -0.51 0.39
C GLY A 133 19.79 -1.28 1.34
N VAL A 134 19.23 -0.63 2.37
CA VAL A 134 18.34 -1.24 3.35
C VAL A 134 16.89 -1.11 2.90
N ASN A 135 16.17 -2.23 2.91
CA ASN A 135 14.74 -2.25 2.57
C ASN A 135 13.87 -1.89 3.76
N VAL A 136 12.81 -1.10 3.47
CA VAL A 136 11.77 -0.70 4.42
C VAL A 136 10.49 -1.45 4.13
N MET A 137 10.12 -2.37 5.01
CA MET A 137 8.93 -3.23 4.91
C MET A 137 7.80 -2.59 5.72
N SER A 138 7.12 -1.61 5.13
CA SER A 138 6.12 -0.78 5.80
C SER A 138 4.84 -1.55 6.12
N PHE A 139 4.26 -1.30 7.30
CA PHE A 139 2.92 -1.78 7.67
C PHE A 139 1.78 -0.90 7.12
N SER A 140 2.12 0.16 6.40
CA SER A 140 1.13 1.01 5.74
C SER A 140 0.30 0.22 4.73
N ASN A 141 -0.95 0.59 4.57
CA ASN A 141 -1.85 0.09 3.53
C ASN A 141 -1.90 1.02 2.30
N ASN A 142 -1.13 2.10 2.29
CA ASN A 142 -1.08 3.04 1.18
C ASN A 142 -0.07 2.59 0.11
N PRO A 143 -0.53 2.09 -1.06
CA PRO A 143 0.37 1.61 -2.11
C PRO A 143 1.15 2.72 -2.81
N SER A 144 0.76 3.99 -2.67
CA SER A 144 1.41 5.10 -3.37
C SER A 144 2.85 5.36 -2.90
N ILE A 145 3.23 4.86 -1.72
CA ILE A 145 4.59 4.98 -1.20
C ILE A 145 5.49 3.80 -1.58
N ALA A 146 4.95 2.79 -2.25
CA ALA A 146 5.73 1.63 -2.70
C ALA A 146 6.68 2.03 -3.85
N GLY A 147 7.90 1.53 -3.81
CA GLY A 147 8.92 1.79 -4.82
C GLY A 147 10.29 2.06 -4.18
N GLY A 148 11.33 2.06 -5.00
CA GLY A 148 12.69 2.15 -4.49
C GLY A 148 13.00 1.04 -3.48
N ASN A 149 13.31 1.42 -2.26
CA ASN A 149 13.55 0.52 -1.14
C ASN A 149 12.32 0.29 -0.23
N VAL A 150 11.10 0.76 -0.64
CA VAL A 150 9.87 0.60 0.15
C VAL A 150 9.00 -0.52 -0.37
N PHE A 151 8.66 -1.45 0.51
CA PHE A 151 7.72 -2.54 0.30
C PHE A 151 6.54 -2.43 1.25
N ILE A 152 5.32 -2.67 0.75
CA ILE A 152 4.09 -2.58 1.54
C ILE A 152 3.71 -3.97 2.03
N LEU A 153 3.67 -4.15 3.36
CA LEU A 153 3.17 -5.36 4.02
C LEU A 153 1.70 -5.22 4.44
N GLY A 154 1.24 -3.98 4.58
CA GLY A 154 -0.15 -3.70 4.95
C GLY A 154 -1.15 -4.21 3.92
N LYS A 155 -2.34 -4.53 4.38
CA LYS A 155 -3.44 -4.96 3.53
C LYS A 155 -3.96 -3.77 2.73
N THR A 156 -3.70 -3.74 1.42
CA THR A 156 -4.15 -2.65 0.55
C THR A 156 -5.62 -2.79 0.18
N PHE A 157 -6.26 -1.69 -0.20
CA PHE A 157 -7.61 -1.72 -0.76
C PHE A 157 -7.66 -2.50 -2.07
N ASP A 158 -6.62 -2.44 -2.90
CA ASP A 158 -6.55 -3.20 -4.16
C ASP A 158 -6.64 -4.70 -3.93
N ASN A 159 -5.86 -5.25 -2.97
CA ASN A 159 -5.91 -6.68 -2.66
C ASN A 159 -7.29 -7.11 -2.14
N THR A 160 -7.91 -6.27 -1.31
CA THR A 160 -9.24 -6.54 -0.76
C THR A 160 -10.31 -6.45 -1.83
N ALA A 161 -10.27 -5.41 -2.67
CA ALA A 161 -11.21 -5.20 -3.77
C ALA A 161 -11.11 -6.33 -4.80
N SER A 162 -9.91 -6.69 -5.24
CA SER A 162 -9.68 -7.78 -6.18
C SER A 162 -10.24 -9.11 -5.66
N ARG A 163 -9.96 -9.47 -4.39
CA ARG A 163 -10.51 -10.68 -3.77
C ARG A 163 -12.03 -10.66 -3.69
N LEU A 164 -12.59 -9.52 -3.25
CA LEU A 164 -14.03 -9.36 -3.07
C LEU A 164 -14.78 -9.45 -4.40
N LEU A 165 -14.32 -8.73 -5.43
CA LEU A 165 -14.98 -8.68 -6.72
C LEU A 165 -14.78 -9.95 -7.55
N SER A 166 -13.63 -10.63 -7.44
CA SER A 166 -13.45 -11.97 -8.00
C SER A 166 -14.44 -12.96 -7.41
N TYR A 167 -14.68 -12.91 -6.09
CA TYR A 167 -15.69 -13.71 -5.44
C TYR A 167 -17.11 -13.32 -5.90
N ALA A 168 -17.42 -12.01 -5.92
CA ALA A 168 -18.74 -11.54 -6.38
C ALA A 168 -19.05 -12.02 -7.82
N LYS A 169 -18.05 -11.93 -8.71
CA LYS A 169 -18.19 -12.46 -10.09
C LYS A 169 -18.47 -13.95 -10.12
N SER A 170 -17.76 -14.73 -9.28
CA SER A 170 -18.00 -16.19 -9.18
C SER A 170 -19.39 -16.54 -8.65
N GLN A 171 -20.02 -15.62 -7.90
CA GLN A 171 -21.40 -15.73 -7.41
C GLN A 171 -22.43 -15.14 -8.39
N GLY A 172 -22.04 -14.86 -9.63
CA GLY A 172 -22.92 -14.38 -10.70
C GLY A 172 -23.26 -12.88 -10.62
N LYS A 173 -22.60 -12.09 -9.76
CA LYS A 173 -22.84 -10.65 -9.70
C LYS A 173 -22.24 -9.96 -10.93
N SER A 174 -22.94 -8.96 -11.44
CA SER A 174 -22.59 -8.33 -12.71
C SER A 174 -22.71 -6.82 -12.73
N ARG A 175 -23.53 -6.23 -11.86
CA ARG A 175 -23.84 -4.78 -11.85
C ARG A 175 -23.72 -4.21 -10.44
N ALA A 176 -22.78 -3.28 -10.26
CA ALA A 176 -22.45 -2.75 -8.94
C ALA A 176 -22.73 -1.25 -8.82
N VAL A 177 -23.14 -0.83 -7.62
CA VAL A 177 -23.06 0.58 -7.17
C VAL A 177 -21.96 0.67 -6.13
N ILE A 178 -21.05 1.64 -6.27
CA ILE A 178 -20.03 1.96 -5.27
C ILE A 178 -20.52 3.13 -4.42
N VAL A 179 -20.40 2.99 -3.09
CA VAL A 179 -20.77 4.05 -2.12
C VAL A 179 -19.54 4.35 -1.27
N HIS A 180 -19.14 5.62 -1.23
CA HIS A 180 -17.94 6.04 -0.50
C HIS A 180 -18.11 7.40 0.17
N PRO A 181 -17.46 7.68 1.32
CA PRO A 181 -17.39 9.01 1.89
C PRO A 181 -16.46 9.91 1.08
N GLU A 182 -16.72 11.21 1.11
CA GLU A 182 -15.89 12.26 0.49
C GLU A 182 -14.66 12.56 1.36
N ASN A 183 -13.79 11.58 1.51
CA ASN A 183 -12.51 11.69 2.18
C ASN A 183 -11.45 10.85 1.46
N VAL A 184 -10.19 11.01 1.86
CA VAL A 184 -9.05 10.35 1.22
C VAL A 184 -9.18 8.82 1.22
N GLU A 185 -9.61 8.23 2.35
CA GLU A 185 -9.78 6.78 2.48
C GLU A 185 -10.89 6.26 1.57
N GLY A 186 -12.04 6.98 1.54
CA GLY A 186 -13.17 6.65 0.67
C GLY A 186 -12.80 6.69 -0.81
N GLU A 187 -12.01 7.67 -1.21
CA GLU A 187 -11.56 7.81 -2.58
C GLU A 187 -10.58 6.71 -2.99
N PHE A 188 -9.62 6.34 -2.14
CA PHE A 188 -8.75 5.18 -2.42
C PHE A 188 -9.54 3.87 -2.53
N GLY A 189 -10.53 3.68 -1.65
CA GLY A 189 -11.42 2.52 -1.72
C GLY A 189 -12.24 2.50 -3.00
N ARG A 190 -12.79 3.64 -3.42
CA ARG A 190 -13.52 3.80 -4.69
C ARG A 190 -12.66 3.41 -5.89
N VAL A 191 -11.44 3.96 -5.98
CA VAL A 191 -10.51 3.67 -7.07
C VAL A 191 -10.16 2.19 -7.13
N ALA A 192 -9.87 1.57 -5.99
CA ALA A 192 -9.56 0.15 -5.90
C ALA A 192 -10.74 -0.73 -6.36
N LEU A 193 -11.97 -0.40 -5.92
CA LEU A 193 -13.18 -1.12 -6.35
C LEU A 193 -13.46 -0.95 -7.85
N GLN A 194 -13.32 0.26 -8.38
CA GLN A 194 -13.52 0.53 -9.80
C GLN A 194 -12.53 -0.25 -10.67
N ARG A 195 -11.25 -0.29 -10.28
CA ARG A 195 -10.22 -1.07 -10.97
C ARG A 195 -10.54 -2.56 -10.95
N ALA A 196 -10.80 -3.10 -9.76
CA ALA A 196 -11.09 -4.52 -9.59
C ALA A 196 -12.39 -4.93 -10.32
N ALA A 197 -13.42 -4.07 -10.38
CA ALA A 197 -14.63 -4.31 -11.14
C ALA A 197 -14.34 -4.43 -12.64
N ASN A 198 -13.54 -3.52 -13.19
CA ASN A 198 -13.12 -3.55 -14.58
C ASN A 198 -12.33 -4.84 -14.91
N GLU A 199 -11.41 -5.25 -14.03
CA GLU A 199 -10.59 -6.45 -14.21
C GLU A 199 -11.42 -7.74 -14.29
N VAL A 200 -12.49 -7.85 -13.51
CA VAL A 200 -13.35 -9.06 -13.49
C VAL A 200 -14.60 -8.93 -14.36
N GLY A 201 -14.82 -7.80 -15.01
CA GLY A 201 -15.97 -7.55 -15.87
C GLY A 201 -17.29 -7.44 -15.10
N ILE A 202 -17.29 -6.73 -13.97
CA ILE A 202 -18.48 -6.23 -13.26
C ILE A 202 -18.71 -4.78 -13.69
N GLU A 203 -19.90 -4.46 -14.18
CA GLU A 203 -20.25 -3.10 -14.58
C GLU A 203 -20.52 -2.24 -13.34
N VAL A 204 -19.79 -1.15 -13.17
CA VAL A 204 -20.11 -0.13 -12.16
C VAL A 204 -21.13 0.83 -12.74
N VAL A 205 -22.40 0.62 -12.42
CA VAL A 205 -23.53 1.40 -12.96
C VAL A 205 -23.63 2.79 -12.36
N SER A 206 -23.12 2.98 -11.14
CA SER A 206 -23.07 4.28 -10.49
C SER A 206 -22.02 4.31 -9.39
N VAL A 207 -21.50 5.51 -9.13
CA VAL A 207 -20.69 5.84 -7.95
C VAL A 207 -21.41 6.92 -7.19
N GLN A 208 -21.68 6.69 -5.91
CA GLN A 208 -22.37 7.61 -5.02
C GLN A 208 -21.42 8.02 -3.90
N SER A 209 -21.17 9.32 -3.78
CA SER A 209 -20.43 9.87 -2.66
C SER A 209 -21.33 10.48 -1.61
N PHE A 210 -20.83 10.67 -0.40
CA PHE A 210 -21.50 11.41 0.65
C PHE A 210 -20.49 12.16 1.51
N THR A 211 -20.89 13.33 1.99
CA THR A 211 -20.09 14.09 2.96
C THR A 211 -19.97 13.28 4.26
N PHE A 212 -18.75 13.16 4.79
CA PHE A 212 -18.45 12.31 5.95
C PHE A 212 -19.02 12.91 7.26
N THR A 213 -20.35 13.02 7.31
CA THR A 213 -21.14 13.45 8.46
C THR A 213 -22.42 12.61 8.55
N PRO A 214 -23.08 12.52 9.72
CA PRO A 214 -24.37 11.83 9.83
C PRO A 214 -25.42 12.38 8.86
N GLN A 215 -25.51 13.70 8.70
CA GLN A 215 -26.45 14.33 7.76
C GLN A 215 -26.10 13.97 6.30
N GLY A 216 -24.83 13.98 5.93
CA GLY A 216 -24.40 13.58 4.58
C GLY A 216 -24.78 12.14 4.23
N VAL A 217 -24.73 11.22 5.19
CA VAL A 217 -25.24 9.85 5.00
C VAL A 217 -26.75 9.85 4.77
N ILE A 218 -27.52 10.59 5.59
CA ILE A 218 -28.97 10.69 5.45
C ILE A 218 -29.35 11.23 4.07
N ASP A 219 -28.70 12.29 3.63
CA ASP A 219 -28.95 12.93 2.33
C ASP A 219 -28.59 12.02 1.14
N ALA A 220 -27.62 11.13 1.31
CA ALA A 220 -27.19 10.19 0.27
C ALA A 220 -28.09 8.96 0.11
N VAL A 221 -28.96 8.63 1.09
CA VAL A 221 -29.79 7.41 1.04
C VAL A 221 -30.66 7.34 -0.21
N ASN A 222 -31.35 8.43 -0.57
CA ASN A 222 -32.21 8.47 -1.75
C ASN A 222 -31.43 8.42 -3.06
N PRO A 223 -30.34 9.17 -3.27
CA PRO A 223 -29.44 8.99 -4.40
C PRO A 223 -28.94 7.55 -4.56
N ILE A 224 -28.45 6.92 -3.47
CA ILE A 224 -27.99 5.53 -3.48
C ILE A 224 -29.12 4.58 -3.87
N LYS A 225 -30.30 4.73 -3.29
CA LYS A 225 -31.51 3.94 -3.64
C LYS A 225 -31.81 4.04 -5.13
N ASN A 226 -31.92 5.26 -5.65
CA ASN A 226 -32.27 5.49 -7.04
C ASN A 226 -31.22 4.88 -7.97
N ALA A 227 -29.94 5.10 -7.69
CA ALA A 227 -28.84 4.52 -8.47
C ALA A 227 -28.86 2.98 -8.46
N THR A 228 -29.16 2.38 -7.32
CA THR A 228 -29.19 0.93 -7.14
C THR A 228 -30.37 0.30 -7.89
N LEU A 229 -31.58 0.83 -7.68
CA LEU A 229 -32.81 0.25 -8.26
C LEU A 229 -32.94 0.56 -9.76
N SER A 230 -32.72 1.80 -10.18
CA SER A 230 -32.81 2.19 -11.59
C SER A 230 -31.64 1.62 -12.41
N GLY A 231 -30.48 1.42 -11.79
CA GLY A 231 -29.34 0.78 -12.39
C GLY A 231 -29.45 -0.75 -12.48
N ASN A 232 -30.51 -1.36 -11.93
CA ASN A 232 -30.65 -2.81 -11.78
C ASN A 232 -29.37 -3.45 -11.20
N ALA A 233 -28.82 -2.82 -10.15
CA ALA A 233 -27.64 -3.31 -9.48
C ALA A 233 -27.95 -4.54 -8.63
N ASP A 234 -27.11 -5.54 -8.72
CA ASP A 234 -27.16 -6.77 -7.92
C ASP A 234 -26.12 -6.81 -6.81
N LEU A 235 -25.27 -5.75 -6.75
CA LEU A 235 -24.18 -5.61 -5.81
C LEU A 235 -24.05 -4.16 -5.33
N LEU A 236 -23.98 -3.97 -4.01
CA LEU A 236 -23.73 -2.68 -3.37
C LEU A 236 -22.37 -2.73 -2.64
N LEU A 237 -21.43 -1.94 -3.09
CA LEU A 237 -20.05 -1.92 -2.60
C LEU A 237 -19.85 -0.73 -1.66
N LEU A 238 -19.55 -1.01 -0.38
CA LEU A 238 -19.39 0.00 0.66
C LEU A 238 -17.90 0.12 1.04
N THR A 239 -17.34 1.33 0.98
CA THR A 239 -15.96 1.58 1.46
C THR A 239 -15.93 1.97 2.94
N SER A 240 -17.06 2.32 3.53
CA SER A 240 -17.18 2.78 4.91
C SER A 240 -16.78 1.71 5.93
N THR A 241 -16.17 2.17 7.04
CA THR A 241 -15.73 1.32 8.13
C THR A 241 -16.78 1.23 9.25
N SER A 242 -16.64 0.23 10.11
CA SER A 242 -17.49 0.04 11.31
C SER A 242 -17.37 1.19 12.33
N ALA A 243 -16.22 1.86 12.37
CA ALA A 243 -16.00 3.06 13.18
C ALA A 243 -16.51 4.35 12.51
N GLY A 244 -16.88 4.28 11.22
CA GLY A 244 -17.36 5.40 10.42
C GLY A 244 -18.85 5.32 10.10
N ALA A 245 -19.21 5.50 8.83
CA ALA A 245 -20.59 5.60 8.37
C ALA A 245 -21.29 4.24 8.18
N LEU A 246 -20.59 3.11 8.23
CA LEU A 246 -21.16 1.80 7.95
C LEU A 246 -22.38 1.46 8.83
N PRO A 247 -22.40 1.69 10.16
CA PRO A 247 -23.56 1.37 10.98
C PRO A 247 -24.82 2.12 10.55
N LEU A 248 -24.70 3.40 10.21
CA LEU A 248 -25.80 4.23 9.77
C LEU A 248 -26.31 3.80 8.38
N LEU A 249 -25.40 3.54 7.43
CA LEU A 249 -25.76 2.99 6.12
C LEU A 249 -26.45 1.62 6.24
N ALA A 250 -25.94 0.75 7.09
CA ALA A 250 -26.51 -0.59 7.32
C ALA A 250 -27.93 -0.57 7.91
N GLN A 251 -28.28 0.49 8.61
CA GLN A 251 -29.65 0.72 9.08
C GLN A 251 -30.52 1.35 7.99
N MET A 252 -30.09 2.45 7.41
CA MET A 252 -30.94 3.29 6.57
C MET A 252 -31.19 2.74 5.17
N LEU A 253 -30.21 2.04 4.57
CA LEU A 253 -30.37 1.54 3.20
C LEU A 253 -31.45 0.46 3.09
N PRO A 254 -31.55 -0.54 4.00
CA PRO A 254 -32.67 -1.49 4.02
C PRO A 254 -34.01 -0.80 4.29
N GLU A 255 -34.07 0.16 5.22
CA GLU A 255 -35.28 0.94 5.50
C GLU A 255 -35.77 1.72 4.27
N ALA A 256 -34.83 2.18 3.45
CA ALA A 256 -35.13 2.84 2.17
C ALA A 256 -35.57 1.87 1.05
N GLY A 257 -35.51 0.56 1.28
CA GLY A 257 -35.94 -0.47 0.32
C GLY A 257 -34.81 -1.10 -0.50
N ILE A 258 -33.53 -0.88 -0.17
CA ILE A 258 -32.41 -1.63 -0.72
C ILE A 258 -32.27 -2.90 0.12
N ASN A 259 -32.97 -3.95 -0.28
CA ASN A 259 -33.09 -5.17 0.51
C ASN A 259 -31.84 -6.05 0.38
N PRO A 260 -31.09 -6.34 1.49
CA PRO A 260 -29.91 -7.22 1.47
C PRO A 260 -30.18 -8.66 1.00
N ALA A 261 -31.44 -9.12 1.01
CA ALA A 261 -31.81 -10.43 0.49
C ALA A 261 -31.79 -10.49 -1.05
N THR A 262 -31.92 -9.36 -1.73
CA THR A 262 -31.96 -9.29 -3.20
C THR A 262 -30.74 -8.58 -3.79
N ILE A 263 -30.19 -7.60 -3.07
CA ILE A 263 -29.01 -6.85 -3.47
C ILE A 263 -27.88 -7.19 -2.50
N GLN A 264 -26.83 -7.79 -3.00
CA GLN A 264 -25.70 -8.19 -2.18
C GLN A 264 -24.92 -6.97 -1.68
N TYR A 265 -24.81 -6.83 -0.37
CA TYR A 265 -23.91 -5.84 0.22
C TYR A 265 -22.53 -6.43 0.38
N ALA A 266 -21.50 -5.65 0.05
CA ALA A 266 -20.11 -6.06 0.22
C ALA A 266 -19.23 -4.86 0.62
N GLY A 267 -18.25 -5.11 1.50
CA GLY A 267 -17.42 -4.06 2.07
C GLY A 267 -15.93 -4.30 1.95
N LEU A 268 -15.19 -3.20 1.77
CA LEU A 268 -13.73 -3.22 1.77
C LEU A 268 -13.13 -3.37 3.17
N SER A 269 -13.84 -2.89 4.20
CA SER A 269 -13.40 -2.99 5.58
C SER A 269 -13.85 -4.31 6.23
N ARG A 270 -13.24 -4.64 7.36
CA ARG A 270 -13.65 -5.74 8.23
C ARG A 270 -14.95 -5.34 8.95
N TRP A 271 -16.02 -6.09 8.74
CA TRP A 271 -17.31 -5.83 9.39
C TRP A 271 -17.46 -6.57 10.73
N ASP A 272 -16.61 -7.55 10.97
CA ASP A 272 -16.53 -8.33 12.20
C ASP A 272 -15.68 -7.67 13.30
N ILE A 273 -15.21 -6.45 13.07
CA ILE A 273 -14.43 -5.68 14.04
C ILE A 273 -15.08 -4.29 14.24
N PRO A 274 -15.72 -4.01 15.36
CA PRO A 274 -16.02 -4.94 16.48
C PRO A 274 -17.13 -5.95 16.10
N PRO A 275 -17.20 -7.11 16.76
CA PRO A 275 -18.16 -8.17 16.42
C PRO A 275 -19.64 -7.74 16.42
N GLN A 276 -19.98 -6.76 17.24
CA GLN A 276 -21.34 -6.21 17.35
C GLN A 276 -21.84 -5.61 16.00
N THR A 277 -20.93 -5.19 15.14
CA THR A 277 -21.28 -4.67 13.80
C THR A 277 -22.06 -5.71 12.99
N LEU A 278 -21.75 -6.99 13.12
CA LEU A 278 -22.43 -8.07 12.42
C LEU A 278 -23.89 -8.27 12.84
N ALA A 279 -24.31 -7.71 13.97
CA ALA A 279 -25.70 -7.76 14.42
C ALA A 279 -26.63 -6.80 13.64
N LEU A 280 -26.07 -5.85 12.88
CA LEU A 280 -26.85 -4.91 12.09
C LEU A 280 -27.60 -5.62 10.96
N ALA A 281 -28.92 -5.38 10.84
CA ALA A 281 -29.78 -6.07 9.90
C ALA A 281 -29.32 -5.93 8.43
N GLY A 282 -28.85 -4.75 8.05
CA GLY A 282 -28.35 -4.48 6.68
C GLY A 282 -27.05 -5.19 6.32
N LEU A 283 -26.33 -5.74 7.30
CA LEU A 283 -25.09 -6.46 7.07
C LEU A 283 -25.23 -7.98 7.11
N GLN A 284 -26.44 -8.48 7.37
CA GLN A 284 -26.73 -9.91 7.34
C GLN A 284 -26.50 -10.46 5.93
N ASN A 285 -25.76 -11.58 5.84
CA ASN A 285 -25.31 -12.17 4.58
C ASN A 285 -24.41 -11.27 3.73
N GLY A 286 -23.94 -10.15 4.28
CA GLY A 286 -22.99 -9.26 3.60
C GLY A 286 -21.59 -9.89 3.48
N TRP A 287 -20.85 -9.46 2.49
CA TRP A 287 -19.52 -10.00 2.20
C TRP A 287 -18.42 -9.00 2.56
N PHE A 288 -17.36 -9.49 3.14
CA PHE A 288 -16.12 -8.75 3.34
C PHE A 288 -14.93 -9.70 3.31
N ALA A 289 -13.77 -9.21 2.91
CA ALA A 289 -12.57 -10.02 2.89
C ALA A 289 -11.87 -10.02 4.26
N MET A 290 -11.48 -11.21 4.73
CA MET A 290 -10.72 -11.39 5.95
C MET A 290 -9.50 -12.28 5.71
N PRO A 291 -8.46 -12.24 6.57
CA PRO A 291 -7.37 -13.21 6.52
C PRO A 291 -7.89 -14.63 6.66
N ASP A 292 -7.16 -15.58 6.07
CA ASP A 292 -7.47 -17.00 6.21
C ASP A 292 -7.41 -17.43 7.68
N VAL A 293 -8.55 -17.86 8.22
CA VAL A 293 -8.70 -18.20 9.64
C VAL A 293 -7.81 -19.38 10.03
N THR A 294 -7.65 -20.36 9.13
CA THR A 294 -6.81 -21.53 9.39
C THR A 294 -5.33 -21.17 9.50
N ARG A 295 -4.88 -20.21 8.71
CA ARG A 295 -3.51 -19.67 8.82
C ARG A 295 -3.32 -18.82 10.07
N THR A 296 -4.35 -18.08 10.49
CA THR A 296 -4.28 -17.24 11.70
C THR A 296 -4.28 -18.09 12.98
N GLN A 297 -4.98 -19.22 13.00
CA GLN A 297 -5.01 -20.13 14.15
C GLN A 297 -3.67 -20.83 14.42
N ASN A 298 -2.82 -20.94 13.40
CA ASN A 298 -1.46 -21.49 13.57
C ASN A 298 -0.48 -20.50 14.22
N PHE A 299 -0.89 -19.24 14.44
CA PHE A 299 -0.12 -18.18 15.09
C PHE A 299 -0.68 -17.74 16.45
N SER A 300 -1.68 -18.41 16.99
CA SER A 300 -2.32 -18.10 18.29
C SER A 300 -2.06 -19.25 19.33
#